data_ed328aacb455efc91ab4ca91f0557a0a
#
_entry.id   ed328aacb455efc91ab4ca91f0557a0a
#
_cell.length_a   1.000
_cell.length_b   1.000
_cell.length_c   1.000
_cell.angle_alpha   90.00
_cell.angle_beta   90.00
_cell.angle_gamma   90.00
#
_symmetry.space_group_name_H-M   'P 1'
#
loop_
_entity.id
_entity.type
_entity.pdbx_description
1 polymer ?
#
loop_
_entity_poly.entity_id
_entity_poly.type
_entity_poly.pdbx_seq_one_letter_code
_entity_poly.pdbx_strand_id
1 'polypeptide(L)'
;MMKPQRTLPAWAVTHKDFDGGEAGFPLAPHLPQAALETTLTLPIAQRVFVVDDDPLVRASLCAILKEWPVEAFADATSFLREGNGRCGDCLIVDIQMPQMSGIELQYVLNSRGVLLPVIVLSGHADVPLAVEAMKAGAFEFIQKPFDATTLQASVSRALSFAYAQRQHLEKKDAALALLERLTERERDVFNFLTDGYANKVVAFQLGISPRTVEVHRARILEKLDASSLADLVRIAQDAELRGTSQALPTKI
;
A
#
# COMPACT_ATOMS: atom_id res chain seq x y z
N MET A 1 -10.25 34.73 41.23
CA MET A 1 -10.22 34.16 39.88
C MET A 1 -9.72 32.72 39.97
N MET A 2 -10.65 31.76 40.10
CA MET A 2 -10.37 30.32 40.32
C MET A 2 -10.12 29.65 38.96
N LYS A 3 -9.03 28.88 38.85
CA LYS A 3 -8.76 28.00 37.68
C LYS A 3 -9.62 26.74 37.79
N PRO A 4 -10.19 26.22 36.68
CA PRO A 4 -10.95 24.97 36.72
C PRO A 4 -10.01 23.76 36.86
N GLN A 5 -10.39 22.87 37.82
CA GLN A 5 -9.74 21.57 38.03
C GLN A 5 -10.11 20.63 36.87
N ARG A 6 -9.11 20.02 36.24
CA ARG A 6 -9.28 18.93 35.28
C ARG A 6 -9.60 17.64 36.03
N THR A 7 -10.77 17.10 35.88
CA THR A 7 -11.15 15.74 36.27
C THR A 7 -10.48 14.72 35.37
N LEU A 8 -9.72 13.80 35.95
CA LEU A 8 -9.13 12.66 35.26
C LEU A 8 -10.19 11.58 34.96
N PRO A 9 -10.10 10.86 33.85
CA PRO A 9 -11.06 9.80 33.50
C PRO A 9 -10.88 8.54 34.36
N ALA A 10 -11.95 7.78 34.55
CA ALA A 10 -12.15 6.71 35.53
C ALA A 10 -11.28 5.43 35.40
N TRP A 11 -10.22 5.43 34.58
CA TRP A 11 -9.29 4.30 34.44
C TRP A 11 -7.90 4.51 35.07
N ALA A 12 -7.64 5.66 35.68
CA ALA A 12 -6.39 5.95 36.36
C ALA A 12 -6.46 5.54 37.82
N VAL A 13 -6.46 4.24 38.11
CA VAL A 13 -6.29 3.70 39.47
C VAL A 13 -4.81 3.46 39.72
N THR A 14 -4.23 4.24 40.61
CA THR A 14 -2.88 4.08 41.07
C THR A 14 -2.75 2.86 41.99
N HIS A 15 -1.72 2.05 41.75
CA HIS A 15 -1.26 0.96 42.60
C HIS A 15 -0.80 1.48 43.98
N LYS A 16 -1.71 1.49 44.94
CA LYS A 16 -1.40 1.42 46.39
C LYS A 16 -2.69 1.06 47.09
N ASP A 17 -2.73 -0.14 47.62
CA ASP A 17 -3.60 -0.71 48.64
C ASP A 17 -4.09 -2.11 48.26
N PHE A 18 -3.19 -3.10 48.37
CA PHE A 18 -3.63 -4.48 48.58
C PHE A 18 -2.60 -5.14 49.52
N ASP A 19 -2.99 -5.19 50.78
CA ASP A 19 -2.33 -5.95 51.85
C ASP A 19 -2.97 -7.36 51.91
N GLY A 20 -2.14 -8.35 52.01
CA GLY A 20 -2.21 -9.70 52.44
C GLY A 20 -3.53 -10.49 52.45
N GLY A 21 -3.59 -11.56 51.64
CA GLY A 21 -4.58 -12.61 51.74
C GLY A 21 -4.32 -13.74 50.77
N GLU A 22 -3.75 -14.87 51.24
CA GLU A 22 -3.56 -16.10 50.45
C GLU A 22 -4.92 -16.68 50.00
N ALA A 23 -5.21 -16.60 48.72
CA ALA A 23 -6.22 -17.42 48.05
C ALA A 23 -5.73 -17.77 46.65
N GLY A 24 -5.40 -19.06 46.45
CA GLY A 24 -4.90 -19.60 45.21
C GLY A 24 -5.89 -19.39 44.07
N PHE A 25 -5.48 -18.62 43.06
CA PHE A 25 -6.16 -18.56 41.76
C PHE A 25 -5.66 -19.70 40.86
N PRO A 26 -6.57 -20.38 40.15
CA PRO A 26 -6.17 -21.42 39.20
C PRO A 26 -5.35 -20.80 38.06
N LEU A 27 -4.22 -21.45 37.74
CA LEU A 27 -3.35 -21.14 36.61
C LEU A 27 -4.19 -20.97 35.34
N ALA A 28 -4.15 -19.80 34.74
CA ALA A 28 -4.67 -19.53 33.41
C ALA A 28 -3.98 -20.46 32.40
N PRO A 29 -4.70 -20.98 31.39
CA PRO A 29 -4.11 -21.84 30.38
C PRO A 29 -3.04 -21.06 29.60
N HIS A 30 -1.89 -21.70 29.38
CA HIS A 30 -0.78 -21.20 28.58
C HIS A 30 -1.29 -20.75 27.21
N LEU A 31 -1.27 -19.44 26.98
CA LEU A 31 -1.38 -18.90 25.63
C LEU A 31 -0.15 -19.34 24.84
N PRO A 32 -0.30 -19.86 23.61
CA PRO A 32 0.84 -20.25 22.80
C PRO A 32 1.72 -19.04 22.50
N GLN A 33 3.02 -19.19 22.74
CA GLN A 33 4.06 -18.16 22.50
C GLN A 33 4.15 -17.69 21.03
N ALA A 34 3.40 -18.27 20.11
CA ALA A 34 3.32 -17.86 18.71
C ALA A 34 2.50 -16.59 18.44
N ALA A 35 1.88 -15.97 19.46
CA ALA A 35 1.06 -14.76 19.30
C ALA A 35 1.79 -13.44 19.59
N LEU A 36 3.10 -13.46 19.85
CA LEU A 36 3.86 -12.27 20.24
C LEU A 36 4.84 -11.75 19.19
N GLU A 37 4.84 -12.31 17.98
CA GLU A 37 5.62 -11.77 16.86
C GLU A 37 4.70 -11.13 15.78
N THR A 38 3.67 -10.42 16.20
CA THR A 38 3.18 -9.35 15.36
C THR A 38 4.20 -8.22 15.51
N THR A 39 5.24 -8.28 14.71
CA THR A 39 6.12 -7.13 14.46
C THR A 39 5.17 -5.99 14.12
N LEU A 40 4.95 -5.09 15.07
CA LEU A 40 4.36 -3.78 14.83
C LEU A 40 5.30 -3.10 13.85
N THR A 41 5.08 -3.33 12.56
CA THR A 41 5.69 -2.54 11.51
C THR A 41 5.14 -1.15 11.75
N LEU A 42 5.91 -0.32 12.45
CA LEU A 42 5.61 1.11 12.56
C LEU A 42 5.26 1.58 11.15
N PRO A 43 4.17 2.30 10.96
CA PRO A 43 3.85 2.82 9.64
C PRO A 43 5.08 3.56 9.13
N ILE A 44 5.67 3.07 8.03
CA ILE A 44 6.82 3.74 7.43
C ILE A 44 6.34 5.14 7.13
N ALA A 45 6.97 6.14 7.79
CA ALA A 45 6.59 7.53 7.61
C ALA A 45 6.64 7.87 6.12
N GLN A 46 5.54 8.35 5.60
CA GLN A 46 5.44 8.84 4.22
C GLN A 46 6.34 10.05 4.06
N ARG A 47 7.13 10.10 2.99
CA ARG A 47 8.07 11.19 2.71
C ARG A 47 7.61 12.00 1.51
N VAL A 48 8.02 13.25 1.49
CA VAL A 48 7.83 14.14 0.35
C VAL A 48 9.21 14.49 -0.22
N PHE A 49 9.42 14.15 -1.47
CA PHE A 49 10.60 14.58 -2.21
C PHE A 49 10.30 15.88 -2.91
N VAL A 50 11.25 16.79 -2.90
CA VAL A 50 11.19 18.08 -3.58
C VAL A 50 12.37 18.20 -4.53
N VAL A 51 12.11 18.45 -5.81
CA VAL A 51 13.14 18.67 -6.83
C VAL A 51 12.86 20.00 -7.52
N ASP A 52 13.74 20.97 -7.31
CA ASP A 52 13.63 22.34 -7.87
C ASP A 52 15.06 22.93 -7.90
N ASP A 53 15.47 23.61 -8.94
CA ASP A 53 16.83 24.16 -9.07
C ASP A 53 17.04 25.44 -8.26
N ASP A 54 15.96 26.18 -7.93
CA ASP A 54 16.03 27.38 -7.10
C ASP A 54 16.11 27.05 -5.59
N PRO A 55 17.21 27.38 -4.90
CA PRO A 55 17.37 27.11 -3.47
C PRO A 55 16.33 27.83 -2.59
N LEU A 56 15.82 29.00 -3.02
CA LEU A 56 14.82 29.73 -2.26
C LEU A 56 13.44 29.04 -2.37
N VAL A 57 13.11 28.54 -3.55
CA VAL A 57 11.88 27.77 -3.76
C VAL A 57 11.95 26.48 -2.95
N ARG A 58 13.06 25.74 -2.99
CA ARG A 58 13.25 24.54 -2.16
C ARG A 58 13.08 24.82 -0.67
N ALA A 59 13.71 25.88 -0.15
CA ALA A 59 13.58 26.28 1.24
C ALA A 59 12.12 26.62 1.62
N SER A 60 11.42 27.34 0.74
CA SER A 60 10.01 27.70 0.92
C SER A 60 9.12 26.46 0.93
N LEU A 61 9.32 25.53 0.00
CA LEU A 61 8.59 24.27 -0.05
C LEU A 61 8.81 23.43 1.22
N CYS A 62 10.05 23.29 1.68
CA CYS A 62 10.36 22.60 2.94
C CYS A 62 9.65 23.26 4.15
N ALA A 63 9.59 24.58 4.19
CA ALA A 63 8.90 25.31 5.26
C ALA A 63 7.36 25.09 5.23
N ILE A 64 6.76 25.08 4.05
CA ILE A 64 5.32 24.80 3.86
C ILE A 64 4.99 23.36 4.25
N LEU A 65 5.86 22.40 3.94
CA LEU A 65 5.63 20.97 4.09
C LEU A 65 6.19 20.37 5.39
N LYS A 66 6.46 21.20 6.40
CA LYS A 66 7.07 20.81 7.69
C LYS A 66 6.34 19.70 8.46
N GLU A 67 5.10 19.40 8.11
CA GLU A 67 4.30 18.32 8.73
C GLU A 67 4.72 16.94 8.25
N TRP A 68 5.46 16.85 7.16
CA TRP A 68 5.98 15.60 6.60
C TRP A 68 7.51 15.59 6.62
N PRO A 69 8.14 14.42 6.66
CA PRO A 69 9.56 14.30 6.35
C PRO A 69 9.82 14.72 4.90
N VAL A 70 10.59 15.78 4.71
CA VAL A 70 10.93 16.33 3.38
C VAL A 70 12.39 16.06 3.06
N GLU A 71 12.66 15.57 1.87
CA GLU A 71 14.01 15.42 1.29
C GLU A 71 14.09 16.21 -0.01
N ALA A 72 15.03 17.19 -0.09
CA ALA A 72 15.09 18.14 -1.18
C ALA A 72 16.35 17.97 -2.04
N PHE A 73 16.19 18.04 -3.34
CA PHE A 73 17.23 17.88 -4.36
C PHE A 73 17.29 19.10 -5.26
N ALA A 74 18.49 19.48 -5.69
CA ALA A 74 18.72 20.63 -6.56
C ALA A 74 18.44 20.32 -8.04
N ASP A 75 18.40 19.05 -8.42
CA ASP A 75 18.20 18.63 -9.81
C ASP A 75 17.66 17.20 -9.88
N ALA A 76 17.08 16.85 -11.03
CA ALA A 76 16.52 15.53 -11.31
C ALA A 76 17.56 14.40 -11.25
N THR A 77 18.81 14.66 -11.63
CA THR A 77 19.88 13.67 -11.65
C THR A 77 20.27 13.24 -10.24
N SER A 78 20.41 14.21 -9.33
CA SER A 78 20.66 13.96 -7.91
C SER A 78 19.54 13.13 -7.29
N PHE A 79 18.29 13.48 -7.59
CA PHE A 79 17.13 12.70 -7.13
C PHE A 79 17.18 11.26 -7.68
N LEU A 80 17.46 11.04 -8.97
CA LEU A 80 17.53 9.71 -9.58
C LEU A 80 18.68 8.84 -9.03
N ARG A 81 19.72 9.45 -8.51
CA ARG A 81 20.90 8.79 -7.93
C ARG A 81 20.73 8.48 -6.44
N GLU A 82 20.20 9.42 -5.69
CA GLU A 82 20.18 9.43 -4.21
C GLU A 82 18.78 9.25 -3.63
N GLY A 83 17.77 9.72 -4.36
CA GLY A 83 16.38 9.57 -3.97
C GLY A 83 15.96 8.09 -4.01
N ASN A 84 15.67 7.54 -2.85
CA ASN A 84 15.19 6.17 -2.72
C ASN A 84 13.68 6.12 -2.46
N GLY A 85 12.93 6.89 -3.27
CA GLY A 85 11.47 6.95 -3.20
C GLY A 85 10.84 5.56 -3.24
N ARG A 86 9.94 5.30 -2.30
CA ARG A 86 9.22 4.03 -2.19
C ARG A 86 7.76 4.24 -2.53
N CYS A 87 7.08 3.18 -2.89
CA CYS A 87 5.63 3.21 -2.96
C CYS A 87 5.08 3.67 -1.59
N GLY A 88 4.27 4.73 -1.58
CA GLY A 88 3.80 5.40 -0.36
C GLY A 88 4.34 6.81 -0.14
N ASP A 89 5.41 7.21 -0.84
CA ASP A 89 5.99 8.56 -0.85
C ASP A 89 5.34 9.43 -1.97
N CYS A 90 5.68 10.73 -2.02
CA CYS A 90 5.21 11.68 -3.03
C CYS A 90 6.40 12.50 -3.55
N LEU A 91 6.37 12.87 -4.83
CA LEU A 91 7.37 13.76 -5.46
C LEU A 91 6.72 15.06 -5.86
N ILE A 92 7.36 16.18 -5.50
CA ILE A 92 7.07 17.52 -6.03
C ILE A 92 8.25 17.90 -6.91
N VAL A 93 7.97 18.33 -8.13
CA VAL A 93 9.02 18.65 -9.10
C VAL A 93 8.71 19.91 -9.86
N ASP A 94 9.70 20.80 -10.02
CA ASP A 94 9.60 21.91 -10.96
C ASP A 94 9.72 21.40 -12.39
N ILE A 95 8.97 22.02 -13.31
CA ILE A 95 9.09 21.66 -14.73
C ILE A 95 10.39 22.16 -15.32
N GLN A 96 10.73 23.42 -15.04
CA GLN A 96 11.82 24.12 -15.71
C GLN A 96 13.11 24.01 -14.92
N MET A 97 13.80 22.90 -15.08
CA MET A 97 15.11 22.67 -14.47
C MET A 97 16.20 22.49 -15.55
N PRO A 98 17.44 22.86 -15.26
CA PRO A 98 18.57 22.59 -16.14
C PRO A 98 18.79 21.08 -16.36
N GLN A 99 19.28 20.69 -17.52
CA GLN A 99 19.65 19.31 -17.92
C GLN A 99 18.49 18.36 -18.10
N MET A 100 17.57 18.25 -17.15
CA MET A 100 16.40 17.38 -17.18
C MET A 100 15.20 18.10 -16.59
N SER A 101 14.16 18.25 -17.39
CA SER A 101 12.89 18.83 -16.95
C SER A 101 12.13 17.89 -16.01
N GLY A 102 11.18 18.44 -15.25
CA GLY A 102 10.31 17.63 -14.39
C GLY A 102 9.49 16.62 -15.16
N ILE A 103 9.07 16.90 -16.39
CA ILE A 103 8.33 15.98 -17.26
C ILE A 103 9.25 14.83 -17.72
N GLU A 104 10.48 15.13 -18.13
CA GLU A 104 11.46 14.09 -18.49
C GLU A 104 11.78 13.20 -17.30
N LEU A 105 11.95 13.77 -16.10
CA LEU A 105 12.11 12.98 -14.87
C LEU A 105 10.94 12.02 -14.67
N GLN A 106 9.72 12.48 -14.86
CA GLN A 106 8.53 11.65 -14.74
C GLN A 106 8.52 10.48 -15.74
N TYR A 107 8.89 10.72 -17.00
CA TYR A 107 9.05 9.64 -17.98
C TYR A 107 10.10 8.61 -17.56
N VAL A 108 11.22 9.05 -16.98
CA VAL A 108 12.27 8.16 -16.47
C VAL A 108 11.73 7.32 -15.30
N LEU A 109 11.00 7.92 -14.36
CA LEU A 109 10.40 7.19 -13.23
C LEU A 109 9.40 6.14 -13.73
N ASN A 110 8.53 6.48 -14.65
CA ASN A 110 7.58 5.56 -15.26
C ASN A 110 8.27 4.39 -15.97
N SER A 111 9.34 4.66 -16.73
CA SER A 111 10.10 3.62 -17.42
C SER A 111 10.81 2.65 -16.48
N ARG A 112 11.14 3.10 -15.26
CA ARG A 112 11.72 2.28 -14.18
C ARG A 112 10.67 1.58 -13.32
N GLY A 113 9.37 1.77 -13.58
CA GLY A 113 8.30 1.20 -12.78
C GLY A 113 8.20 1.80 -11.36
N VAL A 114 8.73 3.01 -11.16
CA VAL A 114 8.68 3.71 -9.86
C VAL A 114 7.29 4.33 -9.69
N LEU A 115 6.54 3.80 -8.75
CA LEU A 115 5.16 4.21 -8.46
C LEU A 115 5.14 5.34 -7.41
N LEU A 116 5.46 6.55 -7.83
CA LEU A 116 5.35 7.76 -7.02
C LEU A 116 4.31 8.70 -7.64
N PRO A 117 3.31 9.20 -6.90
CA PRO A 117 2.51 10.33 -7.38
C PRO A 117 3.40 11.56 -7.49
N VAL A 118 3.39 12.20 -8.66
CA VAL A 118 4.20 13.35 -8.99
C VAL A 118 3.31 14.60 -9.07
N ILE A 119 3.58 15.59 -8.22
CA ILE A 119 2.99 16.91 -8.28
C ILE A 119 3.96 17.81 -9.05
N VAL A 120 3.53 18.33 -10.17
CA VAL A 120 4.34 19.15 -11.05
C VAL A 120 4.06 20.62 -10.76
N LEU A 121 5.13 21.39 -10.50
CA LEU A 121 5.05 22.84 -10.30
C LEU A 121 5.52 23.56 -11.57
N SER A 122 4.84 24.67 -11.95
CA SER A 122 5.22 25.47 -13.12
C SER A 122 5.05 26.96 -12.86
N GLY A 123 6.02 27.75 -13.27
CA GLY A 123 5.94 29.25 -13.26
C GLY A 123 5.08 29.82 -14.38
N HIS A 124 4.72 29.03 -15.37
CA HIS A 124 3.94 29.49 -16.53
C HIS A 124 2.61 28.76 -16.62
N ALA A 125 1.53 29.55 -16.82
CA ALA A 125 0.18 28.99 -17.07
C ALA A 125 0.08 28.56 -18.54
N ASP A 126 0.82 27.54 -18.93
CA ASP A 126 0.78 27.00 -20.29
C ASP A 126 -0.08 25.72 -20.32
N VAL A 127 -1.28 25.83 -20.92
CA VAL A 127 -2.21 24.72 -21.04
C VAL A 127 -1.59 23.53 -21.76
N PRO A 128 -0.86 23.65 -22.88
CA PRO A 128 -0.12 22.57 -23.49
C PRO A 128 0.80 21.84 -22.53
N LEU A 129 1.56 22.58 -21.71
CA LEU A 129 2.51 22.00 -20.76
C LEU A 129 1.81 21.22 -19.63
N ALA A 130 0.69 21.77 -19.12
CA ALA A 130 -0.14 21.06 -18.15
C ALA A 130 -0.71 19.76 -18.73
N VAL A 131 -1.19 19.80 -19.96
CA VAL A 131 -1.70 18.61 -20.66
C VAL A 131 -0.60 17.56 -20.87
N GLU A 132 0.61 18.00 -21.21
CA GLU A 132 1.77 17.12 -21.37
C GLU A 132 2.15 16.44 -20.05
N ALA A 133 2.24 17.21 -18.95
CA ALA A 133 2.50 16.67 -17.63
C ALA A 133 1.45 15.63 -17.21
N MET A 134 0.18 15.90 -17.42
CA MET A 134 -0.90 14.97 -17.11
C MET A 134 -0.87 13.71 -18.00
N LYS A 135 -0.55 13.84 -19.29
CA LYS A 135 -0.34 12.68 -20.18
C LYS A 135 0.89 11.85 -19.80
N ALA A 136 1.93 12.48 -19.25
CA ALA A 136 3.08 11.79 -18.68
C ALA A 136 2.74 11.08 -17.36
N GLY A 137 1.52 11.22 -16.82
CA GLY A 137 1.04 10.56 -15.61
C GLY A 137 1.24 11.38 -14.34
N ALA A 138 1.35 12.73 -14.42
CA ALA A 138 1.36 13.57 -13.24
C ALA A 138 0.09 13.35 -12.41
N PHE A 139 0.25 13.27 -11.10
CA PHE A 139 -0.87 13.20 -10.18
C PHE A 139 -1.64 14.54 -10.14
N GLU A 140 -0.89 15.65 -10.17
CA GLU A 140 -1.45 17.00 -10.18
C GLU A 140 -0.46 18.00 -10.79
N PHE A 141 -0.99 19.08 -11.36
CA PHE A 141 -0.25 20.20 -11.88
C PHE A 141 -0.65 21.46 -11.12
N ILE A 142 0.33 22.17 -10.55
CA ILE A 142 0.11 23.39 -9.77
C ILE A 142 0.90 24.52 -10.38
N GLN A 143 0.20 25.63 -10.68
CA GLN A 143 0.84 26.85 -11.18
C GLN A 143 1.40 27.67 -10.03
N LYS A 144 2.63 28.18 -10.19
CA LYS A 144 3.23 29.22 -9.34
C LYS A 144 2.70 30.59 -9.76
N PRO A 145 2.37 31.54 -8.85
CA PRO A 145 2.38 31.36 -7.39
C PRO A 145 1.16 30.58 -6.88
N PHE A 146 1.36 29.77 -5.86
CA PHE A 146 0.31 29.03 -5.18
C PHE A 146 0.30 29.37 -3.68
N ASP A 147 -0.82 29.14 -3.03
CA ASP A 147 -0.92 29.25 -1.58
C ASP A 147 -0.49 27.95 -0.88
N ALA A 148 -0.06 28.08 0.39
CA ALA A 148 0.43 26.95 1.16
C ALA A 148 -0.65 25.87 1.39
N THR A 149 -1.90 26.28 1.55
CA THR A 149 -3.02 25.35 1.82
C THR A 149 -3.34 24.49 0.61
N THR A 150 -3.29 25.07 -0.59
CA THR A 150 -3.45 24.34 -1.86
C THR A 150 -2.37 23.27 -2.02
N LEU A 151 -1.10 23.62 -1.79
CA LEU A 151 0.00 22.65 -1.90
C LEU A 151 -0.12 21.54 -0.86
N GLN A 152 -0.38 21.87 0.41
CA GLN A 152 -0.56 20.89 1.48
C GLN A 152 -1.73 19.96 1.20
N ALA A 153 -2.86 20.46 0.72
CA ALA A 153 -3.99 19.64 0.32
C ALA A 153 -3.65 18.66 -0.81
N SER A 154 -2.90 19.13 -1.81
CA SER A 154 -2.43 18.30 -2.94
C SER A 154 -1.48 17.20 -2.47
N VAL A 155 -0.52 17.52 -1.61
CA VAL A 155 0.41 16.54 -1.01
C VAL A 155 -0.35 15.50 -0.18
N SER A 156 -1.30 15.93 0.64
CA SER A 156 -2.13 15.03 1.44
C SER A 156 -2.91 14.03 0.57
N ARG A 157 -3.50 14.51 -0.56
CA ARG A 157 -4.18 13.63 -1.52
C ARG A 157 -3.20 12.66 -2.20
N ALA A 158 -2.03 13.15 -2.62
CA ALA A 158 -1.01 12.34 -3.25
C ALA A 158 -0.49 11.24 -2.33
N LEU A 159 -0.19 11.56 -1.08
CA LEU A 159 0.26 10.59 -0.07
C LEU A 159 -0.83 9.56 0.26
N SER A 160 -2.10 9.99 0.37
CA SER A 160 -3.23 9.08 0.58
C SER A 160 -3.38 8.09 -0.58
N PHE A 161 -3.23 8.57 -1.81
CA PHE A 161 -3.24 7.75 -3.02
C PHE A 161 -2.07 6.76 -3.04
N ALA A 162 -0.85 7.23 -2.77
CA ALA A 162 0.35 6.40 -2.69
C ALA A 162 0.24 5.31 -1.62
N TYR A 163 -0.34 5.63 -0.47
CA TYR A 163 -0.60 4.67 0.60
C TYR A 163 -1.58 3.58 0.16
N ALA A 164 -2.67 3.94 -0.49
CA ALA A 164 -3.64 2.98 -1.00
C ALA A 164 -3.02 2.04 -2.05
N GLN A 165 -2.21 2.58 -2.97
CA GLN A 165 -1.46 1.79 -3.95
C GLN A 165 -0.49 0.81 -3.28
N ARG A 166 0.25 1.29 -2.30
CA ARG A 166 1.18 0.45 -1.53
C ARG A 166 0.46 -0.70 -0.84
N GLN A 167 -0.65 -0.42 -0.15
CA GLN A 167 -1.47 -1.44 0.51
C GLN A 167 -1.98 -2.50 -0.49
N HIS A 168 -2.34 -2.05 -1.69
CA HIS A 168 -2.78 -2.97 -2.74
C HIS A 168 -1.64 -3.88 -3.21
N LEU A 169 -0.45 -3.33 -3.46
CA LEU A 169 0.72 -4.11 -3.84
C LEU A 169 1.15 -5.10 -2.75
N GLU A 170 1.19 -4.67 -1.49
CA GLU A 170 1.54 -5.54 -0.35
C GLU A 170 0.56 -6.73 -0.24
N LYS A 171 -0.75 -6.50 -0.42
CA LYS A 171 -1.76 -7.56 -0.44
C LYS A 171 -1.56 -8.51 -1.62
N LYS A 172 -1.29 -7.97 -2.80
CA LYS A 172 -1.03 -8.75 -4.00
C LYS A 172 0.20 -9.65 -3.84
N ASP A 173 1.31 -9.10 -3.38
CA ASP A 173 2.55 -9.84 -3.16
C ASP A 173 2.36 -10.94 -2.11
N ALA A 174 1.67 -10.63 -1.01
CA ALA A 174 1.33 -11.62 0.02
C ALA A 174 0.44 -12.74 -0.54
N ALA A 175 -0.58 -12.41 -1.34
CA ALA A 175 -1.46 -13.40 -1.97
C ALA A 175 -0.70 -14.28 -2.96
N LEU A 176 0.18 -13.71 -3.79
CA LEU A 176 1.02 -14.47 -4.73
C LEU A 176 1.95 -15.42 -4.00
N ALA A 177 2.61 -14.98 -2.92
CA ALA A 177 3.48 -15.82 -2.10
C ALA A 177 2.72 -16.99 -1.43
N LEU A 178 1.44 -16.78 -1.05
CA LEU A 178 0.59 -17.87 -0.58
C LEU A 178 0.31 -18.87 -1.69
N LEU A 179 -0.02 -18.41 -2.89
CA LEU A 179 -0.34 -19.27 -4.03
C LEU A 179 0.86 -20.09 -4.52
N GLU A 180 2.10 -19.65 -4.29
CA GLU A 180 3.30 -20.42 -4.59
C GLU A 180 3.43 -21.71 -3.77
N ARG A 181 2.74 -21.82 -2.63
CA ARG A 181 2.71 -23.02 -1.80
C ARG A 181 1.86 -24.15 -2.39
N LEU A 182 1.03 -23.84 -3.38
CA LEU A 182 0.18 -24.82 -4.04
C LEU A 182 0.95 -25.57 -5.12
N THR A 183 0.73 -26.88 -5.21
CA THR A 183 1.13 -27.68 -6.37
C THR A 183 0.29 -27.29 -7.59
N GLU A 184 0.74 -27.60 -8.81
CA GLU A 184 -0.04 -27.34 -10.03
C GLU A 184 -1.47 -27.87 -9.92
N ARG A 185 -1.62 -29.11 -9.41
CA ARG A 185 -2.94 -29.74 -9.28
C ARG A 185 -3.85 -29.06 -8.25
N GLU A 186 -3.27 -28.59 -7.14
CA GLU A 186 -4.00 -27.79 -6.16
C GLU A 186 -4.36 -26.41 -6.72
N ARG A 187 -3.51 -25.82 -7.55
CA ARG A 187 -3.78 -24.55 -8.22
C ARG A 187 -4.92 -24.68 -9.23
N ASP A 188 -4.98 -25.79 -10.01
CA ASP A 188 -6.11 -26.06 -10.89
C ASP A 188 -7.43 -26.10 -10.10
N VAL A 189 -7.44 -26.89 -9.00
CA VAL A 189 -8.62 -26.99 -8.13
C VAL A 189 -8.98 -25.64 -7.51
N PHE A 190 -7.98 -24.88 -7.02
CA PHE A 190 -8.17 -23.55 -6.45
C PHE A 190 -8.87 -22.60 -7.44
N ASN A 191 -8.41 -22.54 -8.69
CA ASN A 191 -8.99 -21.69 -9.72
C ASN A 191 -10.47 -22.02 -9.95
N PHE A 192 -10.81 -23.29 -10.13
CA PHE A 192 -12.21 -23.71 -10.30
C PHE A 192 -13.08 -23.37 -9.07
N LEU A 193 -12.56 -23.56 -7.86
CA LEU A 193 -13.30 -23.26 -6.63
C LEU A 193 -13.56 -21.75 -6.49
N THR A 194 -12.57 -20.92 -6.79
CA THR A 194 -12.70 -19.48 -6.70
C THR A 194 -13.59 -18.88 -7.81
N ASP A 195 -13.71 -19.57 -8.94
CA ASP A 195 -14.67 -19.27 -10.00
C ASP A 195 -16.10 -19.71 -9.66
N GLY A 196 -16.30 -20.40 -8.52
CA GLY A 196 -17.63 -20.79 -8.02
C GLY A 196 -18.14 -22.13 -8.53
N TYR A 197 -17.29 -22.97 -9.15
CA TYR A 197 -17.71 -24.28 -9.62
C TYR A 197 -17.91 -25.27 -8.47
N ALA A 198 -19.00 -26.07 -8.56
CA ALA A 198 -19.26 -27.14 -7.59
C ALA A 198 -18.24 -28.29 -7.75
N ASN A 199 -17.91 -28.99 -6.65
CA ASN A 199 -16.94 -30.09 -6.63
C ASN A 199 -17.16 -31.15 -7.72
N LYS A 200 -18.43 -31.45 -8.09
CA LYS A 200 -18.76 -32.41 -9.16
C LYS A 200 -18.31 -31.91 -10.53
N VAL A 201 -18.44 -30.60 -10.79
CA VAL A 201 -18.01 -30.00 -12.06
C VAL A 201 -16.49 -29.94 -12.13
N VAL A 202 -15.83 -29.55 -11.02
CA VAL A 202 -14.37 -29.55 -10.91
C VAL A 202 -13.81 -30.97 -11.16
N ALA A 203 -14.42 -31.98 -10.54
CA ALA A 203 -14.03 -33.38 -10.70
C ALA A 203 -14.12 -33.82 -12.18
N PHE A 204 -15.21 -33.49 -12.86
CA PHE A 204 -15.42 -33.80 -14.27
C PHE A 204 -14.37 -33.10 -15.16
N GLN A 205 -14.16 -31.79 -14.98
CA GLN A 205 -13.22 -31.00 -15.78
C GLN A 205 -11.76 -31.46 -15.60
N LEU A 206 -11.41 -31.88 -14.39
CA LEU A 206 -10.05 -32.29 -14.07
C LEU A 206 -9.82 -33.83 -14.22
N GLY A 207 -10.84 -34.60 -14.58
CA GLY A 207 -10.74 -36.05 -14.75
C GLY A 207 -10.42 -36.82 -13.45
N ILE A 208 -10.93 -36.35 -12.30
CA ILE A 208 -10.70 -36.96 -10.97
C ILE A 208 -12.03 -37.24 -10.25
N SER A 209 -12.01 -37.93 -9.15
CA SER A 209 -13.22 -38.19 -8.36
C SER A 209 -13.62 -36.95 -7.54
N PRO A 210 -14.92 -36.74 -7.24
CA PRO A 210 -15.36 -35.67 -6.32
C PRO A 210 -14.69 -35.77 -4.95
N ARG A 211 -14.41 -36.95 -4.43
CA ARG A 211 -13.69 -37.17 -3.18
C ARG A 211 -12.23 -36.68 -3.27
N THR A 212 -11.59 -36.83 -4.43
CA THR A 212 -10.24 -36.32 -4.66
C THR A 212 -10.24 -34.78 -4.64
N VAL A 213 -11.29 -34.14 -5.19
CA VAL A 213 -11.47 -32.69 -5.12
C VAL A 213 -11.60 -32.22 -3.67
N GLU A 214 -12.37 -32.94 -2.84
CA GLU A 214 -12.50 -32.65 -1.40
C GLU A 214 -11.15 -32.73 -0.66
N VAL A 215 -10.34 -33.73 -0.98
CA VAL A 215 -8.98 -33.87 -0.40
C VAL A 215 -8.09 -32.68 -0.83
N HIS A 216 -8.10 -32.32 -2.12
CA HIS A 216 -7.37 -31.14 -2.58
C HIS A 216 -7.87 -29.87 -1.91
N ARG A 217 -9.19 -29.68 -1.80
CA ARG A 217 -9.79 -28.54 -1.10
C ARG A 217 -9.30 -28.42 0.34
N ALA A 218 -9.29 -29.50 1.10
CA ALA A 218 -8.80 -29.50 2.49
C ALA A 218 -7.32 -29.07 2.55
N ARG A 219 -6.47 -29.63 1.67
CA ARG A 219 -5.04 -29.27 1.59
C ARG A 219 -4.82 -27.82 1.18
N ILE A 220 -5.63 -27.30 0.26
CA ILE A 220 -5.56 -25.89 -0.18
C ILE A 220 -5.87 -24.97 1.01
N LEU A 221 -6.96 -25.25 1.74
CA LEU A 221 -7.34 -24.47 2.92
C LEU A 221 -6.21 -24.47 3.97
N GLU A 222 -5.62 -25.63 4.25
CA GLU A 222 -4.50 -25.78 5.19
C GLU A 222 -3.26 -24.97 4.72
N LYS A 223 -2.84 -25.16 3.46
CA LYS A 223 -1.64 -24.50 2.91
C LYS A 223 -1.76 -22.98 2.83
N LEU A 224 -2.97 -22.47 2.59
CA LEU A 224 -3.24 -21.04 2.47
C LEU A 224 -3.69 -20.41 3.79
N ASP A 225 -3.73 -21.18 4.88
CA ASP A 225 -4.25 -20.74 6.19
C ASP A 225 -5.64 -20.10 6.07
N ALA A 226 -6.50 -20.72 5.26
CA ALA A 226 -7.85 -20.28 4.97
C ALA A 226 -8.88 -21.16 5.67
N SER A 227 -9.94 -20.55 6.19
CA SER A 227 -11.01 -21.27 6.92
C SER A 227 -12.24 -21.56 6.05
N SER A 228 -12.38 -20.85 4.94
CA SER A 228 -13.57 -20.87 4.11
C SER A 228 -13.27 -20.67 2.62
N LEU A 229 -14.28 -20.99 1.77
CA LEU A 229 -14.21 -20.64 0.34
C LEU A 229 -14.14 -19.12 0.14
N ALA A 230 -14.75 -18.34 1.02
CA ALA A 230 -14.68 -16.88 0.95
C ALA A 230 -13.25 -16.36 1.13
N ASP A 231 -12.44 -17.00 1.99
CA ASP A 231 -11.03 -16.67 2.15
C ASP A 231 -10.23 -16.98 0.88
N LEU A 232 -10.49 -18.13 0.23
CA LEU A 232 -9.85 -18.47 -1.04
C LEU A 232 -10.20 -17.47 -2.13
N VAL A 233 -11.47 -17.05 -2.20
CA VAL A 233 -11.93 -16.02 -3.14
C VAL A 233 -11.23 -14.69 -2.88
N ARG A 234 -11.04 -14.29 -1.62
CA ARG A 234 -10.31 -13.07 -1.25
C ARG A 234 -8.85 -13.15 -1.68
N ILE A 235 -8.16 -14.26 -1.42
CA ILE A 235 -6.78 -14.47 -1.86
C ILE A 235 -6.69 -14.39 -3.40
N ALA A 236 -7.63 -14.97 -4.13
CA ALA A 236 -7.67 -14.88 -5.59
C ALA A 236 -7.90 -13.44 -6.09
N GLN A 237 -8.72 -12.66 -5.39
CA GLN A 237 -8.94 -11.24 -5.69
C GLN A 237 -7.71 -10.41 -5.41
N ASP A 238 -7.08 -10.59 -4.25
CA ASP A 238 -5.87 -9.88 -3.87
C ASP A 238 -4.70 -10.21 -4.83
N ALA A 239 -4.62 -11.44 -5.32
CA ALA A 239 -3.65 -11.84 -6.35
C ALA A 239 -4.02 -11.36 -7.78
N GLU A 240 -5.17 -10.67 -7.96
CA GLU A 240 -5.68 -10.23 -9.27
C GLU A 240 -5.91 -11.37 -10.29
N LEU A 241 -6.16 -12.58 -9.82
CA LEU A 241 -6.45 -13.71 -10.70
C LEU A 241 -7.85 -13.66 -11.34
N ARG A 242 -8.75 -12.82 -10.81
CA ARG A 242 -10.08 -12.59 -11.38
C ARG A 242 -10.03 -11.52 -12.46
N GLY A 243 -9.95 -11.92 -13.66
CA GLY A 243 -9.93 -11.07 -14.86
C GLY A 243 -9.37 -11.77 -16.10
N THR A 244 -8.69 -12.89 -15.87
CA THR A 244 -8.12 -13.73 -16.93
C THR A 244 -8.85 -15.06 -17.11
N SER A 245 -10.13 -15.17 -16.67
CA SER A 245 -10.95 -16.32 -17.05
C SER A 245 -11.13 -16.33 -18.57
N GLN A 246 -10.12 -16.87 -19.24
CA GLN A 246 -10.27 -17.30 -20.64
C GLN A 246 -11.42 -18.30 -20.68
N ALA A 247 -12.40 -17.97 -21.50
CA ALA A 247 -13.50 -18.84 -21.85
C ALA A 247 -13.03 -20.29 -21.97
N LEU A 248 -13.69 -21.19 -21.24
CA LEU A 248 -13.50 -22.61 -21.38
C LEU A 248 -13.50 -22.99 -22.85
N PRO A 249 -12.53 -23.76 -23.35
CA PRO A 249 -12.63 -24.32 -24.70
C PRO A 249 -13.85 -25.22 -24.69
N THR A 250 -14.88 -24.78 -25.39
CA THR A 250 -16.07 -25.60 -25.71
C THR A 250 -15.56 -26.79 -26.50
N LYS A 251 -15.35 -27.92 -25.85
CA LYS A 251 -15.19 -29.20 -26.55
C LYS A 251 -16.59 -29.63 -27.00
N ILE A 252 -16.81 -29.52 -28.28
CA ILE A 252 -17.88 -30.17 -29.05
C ILE A 252 -17.69 -31.69 -28.92
#